data_7bd0241f8b5311dbfe40702fbb0587a0
#
_entry.id   7bd0241f8b5311dbfe40702fbb0587a0
#
_cell.length_a   1.000
_cell.length_b   1.000
_cell.length_c   1.000
_cell.angle_alpha   90.00
_cell.angle_beta   90.00
_cell.angle_gamma   90.00
#
_symmetry.space_group_name_H-M   'P 1'
#
loop_
_entity.id
_entity.type
_entity.pdbx_description
1 polymer ?
#
loop_
_entity_poly.entity_id
_entity_poly.type
_entity_poly.pdbx_seq_one_letter_code
_entity_poly.pdbx_strand_id
1 'polypeptide(L)'
;MASREEFLTAYTPYQPEMNQGELQAGFEYQSMICELTGMDVSNASVYDGGTAVADAIVMSLGRKQNKVLISECVEPSSIEIAKTYLKHSGVEFVMIPRDGYKTDVSKIKGLLDDSLDRKSVV
;
A
#
# COMPACT_ATOMS: atom_id res chain seq x y z
N MET A 1 27.17 -5.53 14.35
CA MET A 1 25.98 -4.66 14.40
C MET A 1 25.05 -5.03 15.54
N ALA A 2 24.67 -6.30 15.71
CA ALA A 2 23.70 -6.73 16.72
C ALA A 2 24.06 -6.44 18.20
N SER A 3 25.31 -6.09 18.51
CA SER A 3 25.77 -5.76 19.86
C SER A 3 25.96 -4.26 20.10
N ARG A 4 25.53 -3.41 19.19
CA ARG A 4 25.56 -1.97 19.38
C ARG A 4 24.40 -1.52 20.26
N GLU A 5 24.70 -0.65 21.22
CA GLU A 5 23.72 -0.16 22.18
C GLU A 5 22.53 0.54 21.53
N GLU A 6 22.74 1.20 20.38
CA GLU A 6 21.71 1.89 19.61
C GLU A 6 20.59 0.96 19.11
N PHE A 7 20.89 -0.36 19.00
CA PHE A 7 19.94 -1.38 18.54
C PHE A 7 19.54 -2.38 19.65
N LEU A 8 20.08 -2.24 20.85
CA LEU A 8 19.68 -3.01 22.05
C LEU A 8 18.52 -2.30 22.74
N THR A 9 17.34 -2.44 22.17
CA THR A 9 16.16 -1.72 22.60
C THR A 9 15.03 -2.67 23.00
N ALA A 10 13.85 -2.12 23.27
CA ALA A 10 12.63 -2.90 23.47
C ALA A 10 12.28 -3.66 22.18
N TYR A 11 11.51 -4.74 22.32
CA TYR A 11 11.06 -5.59 21.21
C TYR A 11 10.31 -4.80 20.11
N THR A 12 9.55 -3.78 20.51
CA THR A 12 8.85 -2.86 19.60
C THR A 12 9.14 -1.40 20.04
N PRO A 13 9.35 -0.46 19.13
CA PRO A 13 9.78 0.91 19.44
C PRO A 13 8.66 1.80 19.98
N TYR A 14 7.96 1.38 21.02
CA TYR A 14 6.90 2.17 21.67
C TYR A 14 7.42 3.37 22.45
N GLN A 15 8.63 3.27 23.01
CA GLN A 15 9.27 4.35 23.77
C GLN A 15 10.37 4.98 22.93
N PRO A 16 10.13 6.17 22.35
CA PRO A 16 11.11 6.80 21.45
C PRO A 16 12.42 7.15 22.14
N GLU A 17 12.38 7.47 23.43
CA GLU A 17 13.59 7.76 24.23
C GLU A 17 14.54 6.58 24.37
N MET A 18 14.03 5.35 24.25
CA MET A 18 14.82 4.12 24.34
C MET A 18 15.14 3.50 22.97
N ASN A 19 14.46 3.92 21.92
CA ASN A 19 14.52 3.31 20.59
C ASN A 19 15.05 4.27 19.52
N GLN A 20 15.87 5.24 19.90
CA GLN A 20 16.35 6.31 19.02
C GLN A 20 17.09 5.77 17.79
N GLY A 21 17.96 4.77 17.96
CA GLY A 21 18.72 4.18 16.85
C GLY A 21 17.83 3.40 15.88
N GLU A 22 16.84 2.67 16.37
CA GLU A 22 15.87 1.94 15.53
C GLU A 22 14.97 2.89 14.76
N LEU A 23 14.46 3.93 15.42
CA LEU A 23 13.65 4.97 14.77
C LEU A 23 14.45 5.76 13.73
N GLN A 24 15.72 6.06 14.00
CA GLN A 24 16.61 6.70 13.04
C GLN A 24 16.82 5.81 11.81
N ALA A 25 17.05 4.51 12.00
CA ALA A 25 17.20 3.56 10.88
C ALA A 25 15.93 3.50 10.02
N GLY A 26 14.75 3.49 10.64
CA GLY A 26 13.46 3.55 9.94
C GLY A 26 13.30 4.83 9.11
N PHE A 27 13.67 5.97 9.69
CA PHE A 27 13.63 7.27 9.01
C PHE A 27 14.58 7.33 7.80
N GLU A 28 15.81 6.84 7.96
CA GLU A 28 16.79 6.78 6.87
C GLU A 28 16.32 5.84 5.76
N TYR A 29 15.74 4.69 6.11
CA TYR A 29 15.13 3.77 5.15
C TYR A 29 14.06 4.45 4.31
N GLN A 30 13.12 5.17 4.92
CA GLN A 30 12.07 5.90 4.22
C GLN A 30 12.65 6.91 3.22
N SER A 31 13.68 7.65 3.62
CA SER A 31 14.38 8.62 2.76
C SER A 31 15.04 7.94 1.57
N MET A 32 15.75 6.84 1.80
CA MET A 32 16.42 6.06 0.74
C MET A 32 15.41 5.48 -0.26
N ILE A 33 14.28 4.98 0.21
CA ILE A 33 13.23 4.48 -0.68
C ILE A 33 12.62 5.60 -1.53
N CYS A 34 12.37 6.77 -0.95
CA CYS A 34 11.90 7.94 -1.70
C CYS A 34 12.88 8.34 -2.80
N GLU A 35 14.17 8.41 -2.50
CA GLU A 35 15.21 8.72 -3.49
C GLU A 35 15.31 7.66 -4.59
N LEU A 36 15.22 6.38 -4.22
CA LEU A 36 15.33 5.26 -5.16
C LEU A 36 14.13 5.16 -6.12
N THR A 37 12.94 5.45 -5.63
CA THR A 37 11.68 5.30 -6.37
C THR A 37 11.17 6.58 -6.99
N GLY A 38 11.65 7.73 -6.57
CA GLY A 38 11.15 9.04 -6.96
C GLY A 38 9.79 9.39 -6.34
N MET A 39 9.38 8.68 -5.29
CA MET A 39 8.15 8.95 -4.56
C MET A 39 8.36 10.04 -3.50
N ASP A 40 7.33 10.84 -3.23
CA ASP A 40 7.40 11.93 -2.25
C ASP A 40 7.46 11.42 -0.81
N VAL A 41 6.83 10.27 -0.55
CA VAL A 41 6.71 9.70 0.80
C VAL A 41 6.81 8.18 0.73
N SER A 42 7.42 7.60 1.77
CA SER A 42 7.42 6.16 2.03
C SER A 42 7.06 5.89 3.49
N ASN A 43 6.39 4.77 3.77
CA ASN A 43 6.29 4.26 5.14
C ASN A 43 7.59 3.52 5.53
N ALA A 44 7.75 3.23 6.81
CA ALA A 44 8.93 2.48 7.29
C ALA A 44 8.80 0.98 6.97
N SER A 45 7.60 0.41 7.12
CA SER A 45 7.30 -0.99 6.80
C SER A 45 5.80 -1.27 6.84
N VAL A 46 5.40 -2.33 6.16
CA VAL A 46 4.10 -2.98 6.28
C VAL A 46 4.33 -4.48 6.47
N TYR A 47 3.29 -5.22 6.83
CA TYR A 47 3.41 -6.66 7.10
C TYR A 47 3.90 -7.44 5.87
N ASP A 48 3.24 -7.22 4.72
CA ASP A 48 3.60 -7.80 3.43
C ASP A 48 3.07 -6.96 2.26
N GLY A 49 3.38 -7.37 1.01
CA GLY A 49 2.92 -6.67 -0.20
C GLY A 49 1.40 -6.66 -0.35
N GLY A 50 0.71 -7.73 0.02
CA GLY A 50 -0.75 -7.81 -0.04
C GLY A 50 -1.41 -6.85 0.93
N THR A 51 -0.88 -6.73 2.14
CA THR A 51 -1.31 -5.73 3.13
C THR A 51 -1.05 -4.31 2.63
N ALA A 52 0.10 -4.06 1.98
CA ALA A 52 0.38 -2.76 1.38
C ALA A 52 -0.66 -2.36 0.32
N VAL A 53 -1.09 -3.29 -0.51
CA VAL A 53 -2.18 -3.07 -1.50
C VAL A 53 -3.49 -2.74 -0.79
N ALA A 54 -3.85 -3.49 0.26
CA ALA A 54 -5.06 -3.22 1.04
C ALA A 54 -5.04 -1.83 1.69
N ASP A 55 -3.92 -1.45 2.30
CA ASP A 55 -3.74 -0.14 2.93
C ASP A 55 -3.79 0.99 1.90
N ALA A 56 -3.16 0.82 0.73
CA ALA A 56 -3.23 1.79 -0.36
C ALA A 56 -4.67 2.01 -0.83
N ILE A 57 -5.47 0.94 -0.94
CA ILE A 57 -6.89 1.03 -1.26
C ILE A 57 -7.63 1.83 -0.18
N VAL A 58 -7.45 1.49 1.11
CA VAL A 58 -8.09 2.20 2.23
C VAL A 58 -7.75 3.69 2.20
N MET A 59 -6.48 4.03 1.96
CA MET A 59 -6.03 5.42 1.87
C MET A 59 -6.63 6.19 0.69
N SER A 60 -6.92 5.50 -0.42
CA SER A 60 -7.46 6.10 -1.62
C SER A 60 -8.98 6.29 -1.58
N LEU A 61 -9.69 5.52 -0.75
CA LEU A 61 -11.14 5.60 -0.65
C LEU A 61 -11.58 6.89 0.06
N GLY A 62 -12.38 7.70 -0.62
CA GLY A 62 -13.06 8.84 -0.04
C GLY A 62 -14.37 8.45 0.67
N ARG A 63 -14.94 9.38 1.44
CA ARG A 63 -16.17 9.13 2.23
C ARG A 63 -17.40 8.66 1.43
N LYS A 64 -17.41 8.91 0.13
CA LYS A 64 -18.56 8.61 -0.77
C LYS A 64 -18.21 7.60 -1.85
N GLN A 65 -16.97 7.15 -1.89
CA GLN A 65 -16.49 6.23 -2.91
C GLN A 65 -16.41 4.83 -2.34
N ASN A 66 -17.00 3.91 -3.06
CA ASN A 66 -17.07 2.50 -2.67
C ASN A 66 -16.64 1.56 -3.80
N LYS A 67 -15.99 2.10 -4.85
CA LYS A 67 -15.52 1.31 -5.98
C LYS A 67 -14.02 1.46 -6.16
N VAL A 68 -13.34 0.35 -6.43
CA VAL A 68 -11.90 0.28 -6.68
C VAL A 68 -11.67 -0.46 -7.99
N LEU A 69 -10.85 0.14 -8.86
CA LEU A 69 -10.33 -0.54 -10.04
C LEU A 69 -8.99 -1.17 -9.69
N ILE A 70 -8.87 -2.47 -9.90
CA ILE A 70 -7.65 -3.21 -9.68
C ILE A 70 -7.25 -3.99 -10.94
N SER A 71 -5.98 -3.95 -11.30
CA SER A 71 -5.49 -4.66 -12.47
C SER A 71 -5.49 -6.18 -12.27
N GLU A 72 -5.85 -6.93 -13.29
CA GLU A 72 -5.64 -8.40 -13.34
C GLU A 72 -4.16 -8.81 -13.34
N CYS A 73 -3.24 -7.84 -13.53
CA CYS A 73 -1.81 -8.08 -13.43
C CYS A 73 -1.29 -8.06 -11.99
N VAL A 74 -2.08 -7.58 -11.03
CA VAL A 74 -1.74 -7.66 -9.60
C VAL A 74 -1.75 -9.12 -9.17
N GLU A 75 -0.81 -9.47 -8.31
CA GLU A 75 -0.71 -10.82 -7.78
C GLU A 75 -2.04 -11.29 -7.16
N PRO A 76 -2.56 -12.47 -7.52
CA PRO A 76 -3.86 -12.94 -7.04
C PRO A 76 -4.00 -13.00 -5.53
N SER A 77 -2.94 -13.37 -4.81
CA SER A 77 -2.94 -13.41 -3.33
C SER A 77 -3.14 -12.02 -2.73
N SER A 78 -2.52 -10.99 -3.30
CA SER A 78 -2.69 -9.60 -2.87
C SER A 78 -4.12 -9.11 -3.07
N ILE A 79 -4.76 -9.50 -4.19
CA ILE A 79 -6.17 -9.19 -4.44
C ILE A 79 -7.08 -9.84 -3.39
N GLU A 80 -6.84 -11.11 -3.04
CA GLU A 80 -7.63 -11.83 -2.03
C GLU A 80 -7.43 -11.25 -0.62
N ILE A 81 -6.22 -10.83 -0.28
CA ILE A 81 -5.94 -10.12 0.97
C ILE A 81 -6.73 -8.81 1.01
N ALA A 82 -6.66 -8.00 -0.04
CA ALA A 82 -7.40 -6.73 -0.12
C ALA A 82 -8.91 -6.93 0.00
N LYS A 83 -9.48 -7.94 -0.69
CA LYS A 83 -10.89 -8.30 -0.56
C LYS A 83 -11.26 -8.72 0.86
N THR A 84 -10.38 -9.46 1.53
CA THR A 84 -10.59 -9.89 2.93
C THR A 84 -10.60 -8.71 3.88
N TYR A 85 -9.66 -7.79 3.73
CA TYR A 85 -9.58 -6.55 4.53
C TYR A 85 -10.85 -5.70 4.38
N LEU A 86 -11.35 -5.58 3.17
CA LEU A 86 -12.46 -4.69 2.82
C LEU A 86 -13.83 -5.38 2.77
N LYS A 87 -13.90 -6.64 3.20
CA LYS A 87 -15.13 -7.47 3.12
C LYS A 87 -16.38 -6.80 3.70
N HIS A 88 -16.23 -6.02 4.76
CA HIS A 88 -17.35 -5.38 5.46
C HIS A 88 -17.46 -3.87 5.20
N SER A 89 -16.62 -3.32 4.32
CA SER A 89 -16.61 -1.89 4.01
C SER A 89 -17.59 -1.48 2.90
N GLY A 90 -18.23 -2.45 2.24
CA GLY A 90 -19.10 -2.20 1.09
C GLY A 90 -18.38 -1.78 -0.19
N VAL A 91 -17.08 -2.03 -0.26
CA VAL A 91 -16.25 -1.69 -1.44
C VAL A 91 -16.47 -2.73 -2.54
N GLU A 92 -16.76 -2.24 -3.74
CA GLU A 92 -16.85 -3.01 -4.97
C GLU A 92 -15.50 -3.05 -5.67
N PHE A 93 -15.01 -4.26 -5.98
CA PHE A 93 -13.79 -4.48 -6.74
C PHE A 93 -14.13 -4.71 -8.22
N VAL A 94 -13.63 -3.85 -9.09
CA VAL A 94 -13.78 -3.97 -10.55
C VAL A 94 -12.42 -4.28 -11.15
N MET A 95 -12.34 -5.39 -11.89
CA MET A 95 -11.10 -5.84 -12.50
C MET A 95 -10.85 -5.09 -13.81
N ILE A 96 -9.64 -4.54 -13.96
CA ILE A 96 -9.17 -4.01 -15.23
C ILE A 96 -8.53 -5.18 -16.00
N PRO A 97 -9.03 -5.55 -17.19
CA PRO A 97 -8.49 -6.67 -17.93
C PRO A 97 -7.03 -6.44 -18.34
N ARG A 98 -6.33 -7.53 -18.55
CA ARG A 98 -4.96 -7.52 -19.05
C ARG A 98 -4.92 -7.69 -20.58
N ASP A 99 -3.90 -7.09 -21.20
CA ASP A 99 -3.48 -7.36 -22.56
C ASP A 99 -2.09 -8.02 -22.52
N GLY A 100 -2.05 -9.34 -22.65
CA GLY A 100 -0.85 -10.15 -22.41
C GLY A 100 -0.36 -10.04 -20.96
N TYR A 101 0.79 -9.41 -20.77
CA TYR A 101 1.42 -9.21 -19.43
C TYR A 101 1.26 -7.77 -18.89
N LYS A 102 0.45 -6.96 -19.54
CA LYS A 102 0.23 -5.55 -19.15
C LYS A 102 -1.24 -5.28 -18.89
N THR A 103 -1.51 -4.30 -18.04
CA THR A 103 -2.86 -3.77 -17.82
C THR A 103 -3.36 -3.10 -19.10
N ASP A 104 -4.57 -3.44 -19.55
CA ASP A 104 -5.22 -2.75 -20.67
C ASP A 104 -5.75 -1.38 -20.24
N VAL A 105 -4.89 -0.38 -20.33
CA VAL A 105 -5.22 1.02 -19.96
C VAL A 105 -6.35 1.60 -20.82
N SER A 106 -6.62 1.07 -22.01
CA SER A 106 -7.69 1.55 -22.89
C SER A 106 -9.07 1.33 -22.28
N LYS A 107 -9.21 0.30 -21.46
CA LYS A 107 -10.47 -0.07 -20.79
C LYS A 107 -10.79 0.79 -19.57
N ILE A 108 -9.79 1.44 -18.97
CA ILE A 108 -9.97 2.23 -17.75
C ILE A 108 -11.04 3.31 -17.94
N LYS A 109 -11.00 4.03 -19.07
CA LYS A 109 -11.97 5.12 -19.35
C LYS A 109 -13.42 4.66 -19.36
N GLY A 110 -13.68 3.43 -19.81
CA GLY A 110 -15.04 2.87 -19.84
C GLY A 110 -15.51 2.33 -18.46
N LEU A 111 -14.59 2.15 -17.52
CA LEU A 111 -14.88 1.67 -16.17
C LEU A 111 -15.00 2.82 -15.16
N LEU A 112 -14.56 4.04 -15.54
CA LEU A 112 -14.67 5.23 -14.70
C LEU A 112 -16.12 5.72 -14.67
N ASP A 113 -16.65 5.91 -13.48
CA ASP A 113 -17.93 6.54 -13.20
C ASP A 113 -17.85 7.47 -11.98
N ASP A 114 -18.95 8.14 -11.63
CA ASP A 114 -18.99 9.10 -10.52
C ASP A 114 -18.79 8.46 -9.12
N SER A 115 -18.85 7.13 -9.03
CA SER A 115 -18.60 6.38 -7.78
C SER A 115 -17.12 6.07 -7.54
N LEU A 116 -16.27 6.43 -8.50
CA LEU A 116 -14.84 6.16 -8.53
C LEU A 116 -14.05 7.46 -8.34
N ASP A 117 -13.12 7.49 -7.40
CA ASP A 117 -12.10 8.54 -7.36
C ASP A 117 -10.92 8.15 -8.25
N ARG A 118 -10.27 9.15 -8.85
CA ARG A 118 -9.05 8.94 -9.65
C ARG A 118 -7.92 8.26 -8.87
N LYS A 119 -7.99 8.27 -7.54
CA LYS A 119 -7.03 7.64 -6.64
C LYS A 119 -7.31 6.15 -6.39
N SER A 120 -8.48 5.66 -6.78
CA SER A 120 -8.91 4.27 -6.52
C SER A 120 -8.54 3.31 -7.66
N VAL A 121 -7.46 3.57 -8.38
CA VAL A 121 -6.90 2.71 -9.43
C VAL A 121 -5.59 2.12 -8.93
N VAL A 122 -5.53 0.80 -8.82
CA VAL A 122 -4.37 0.03 -8.34
C VAL A 122 -3.90 -0.97 -9.41
#